data_544f8206aad902cc209a975810468115
#
_entry.id   544f8206aad902cc209a975810468115
#
_cell.length_a   1.000
_cell.length_b   1.000
_cell.length_c   1.000
_cell.angle_alpha   90.00
_cell.angle_beta   90.00
_cell.angle_gamma   90.00
#
_symmetry.space_group_name_H-M   'P 1'
#
loop_
_entity.id
_entity.type
_entity.pdbx_description
1 polymer ?
#
loop_
_entity_poly.entity_id
_entity_poly.type
_entity_poly.pdbx_seq_one_letter_code
_entity_poly.pdbx_strand_id
1 'polypeptide(L)'
;MRQFRLIAALLAAFFVLSLTACGSGSNSFTWFVDSIPANLDPQVASSAADVIACENLYSGLVRRTPDGQLAPELCERWEVSADRRTYTFYLKDGLTYTAAKGSATDYAITAEDFAFAFRRMFLPGTNSPYAVEFSALENSAAVLAGQMPASALGVSAPEPLQLVFRLSTPDETFLSKLTLPGAMPCDEEFFNSTRGTYGLTSASTLSSGSFYLYNWTSGGLFLRRAASGEQIDSLRLVENTNNSGQSAEELIRNEKCTAALDDSGTPTSLQSVTYSDTTWSLLFNCNSIFASTELRQALASAAVSAVEVPDGGLFAEAKGLIPDGLTVDGIDYRQAAGDVRPALGDPRSLYIAARDGGVFPADFGRISLLLPSGSGLSDAAEQINSAWQKEFSLFFSVEEVEPEEFQKRLESGDYTIALAPVQAEGGSIYAALAQFSPTGGGLTGYSDALYTTQLSASATATGSTRCSLLAACERQLLEQAVAVPLFTQQKRLLLANGIKGLVFDPFGPVLDVTYATKS
;
A
#
# COMPACT_ATOMS: atom_id res chain seq x y z
N MET A 1 -48.85 -24.16 -20.44
CA MET A 1 -47.48 -24.47 -20.05
C MET A 1 -46.42 -24.29 -21.13
N ARG A 2 -46.66 -24.61 -22.41
CA ARG A 2 -45.70 -24.40 -23.51
C ARG A 2 -45.43 -22.91 -23.85
N GLN A 3 -46.46 -22.04 -23.78
CA GLN A 3 -46.31 -20.63 -24.07
C GLN A 3 -45.56 -19.83 -22.96
N PHE A 4 -45.69 -20.26 -21.72
CA PHE A 4 -44.92 -19.65 -20.61
C PHE A 4 -43.43 -19.99 -20.67
N ARG A 5 -43.07 -21.17 -21.15
CA ARG A 5 -41.64 -21.58 -21.36
C ARG A 5 -40.98 -20.81 -22.53
N LEU A 6 -41.74 -20.48 -23.58
CA LEU A 6 -41.28 -19.65 -24.69
C LEU A 6 -41.05 -18.19 -24.30
N ILE A 7 -41.92 -17.63 -23.47
CA ILE A 7 -41.77 -16.25 -22.95
C ILE A 7 -40.61 -16.15 -21.96
N ALA A 8 -40.43 -17.14 -21.10
CA ALA A 8 -39.28 -17.21 -20.20
C ALA A 8 -37.94 -17.39 -20.93
N ALA A 9 -37.92 -18.20 -22.01
CA ALA A 9 -36.74 -18.36 -22.87
C ALA A 9 -36.43 -17.09 -23.68
N LEU A 10 -37.41 -16.37 -24.14
CA LEU A 10 -37.28 -15.07 -24.83
C LEU A 10 -36.81 -13.96 -23.90
N LEU A 11 -37.31 -13.92 -22.65
CA LEU A 11 -36.82 -12.99 -21.63
C LEU A 11 -35.39 -13.31 -21.18
N ALA A 12 -35.02 -14.59 -21.03
CA ALA A 12 -33.64 -14.99 -20.73
C ALA A 12 -32.68 -14.69 -21.90
N ALA A 13 -33.14 -14.89 -23.16
CA ALA A 13 -32.34 -14.53 -24.34
C ALA A 13 -32.19 -12.99 -24.49
N PHE A 14 -33.20 -12.22 -24.09
CA PHE A 14 -33.10 -10.75 -24.08
C PHE A 14 -32.19 -10.23 -22.98
N PHE A 15 -32.10 -10.92 -21.83
CA PHE A 15 -31.15 -10.60 -20.76
C PHE A 15 -29.72 -10.96 -21.13
N VAL A 16 -29.49 -12.04 -21.87
CA VAL A 16 -28.16 -12.44 -22.37
C VAL A 16 -27.70 -11.54 -23.52
N LEU A 17 -28.64 -11.05 -24.37
CA LEU A 17 -28.33 -10.11 -25.46
C LEU A 17 -28.07 -8.67 -24.98
N SER A 18 -28.56 -8.28 -23.81
CA SER A 18 -28.24 -6.96 -23.24
C SER A 18 -26.85 -6.91 -22.59
N LEU A 19 -26.22 -8.05 -22.32
CA LEU A 19 -24.83 -8.14 -21.84
C LEU A 19 -23.78 -8.11 -22.97
N THR A 20 -24.20 -8.35 -24.24
CA THR A 20 -23.29 -8.34 -25.40
C THR A 20 -23.34 -7.06 -26.23
N ALA A 21 -24.15 -6.06 -25.84
CA ALA A 21 -24.30 -4.79 -26.58
C ALA A 21 -23.33 -3.68 -26.12
N CYS A 22 -22.20 -4.02 -25.48
CA CYS A 22 -21.05 -3.13 -25.42
C CYS A 22 -20.04 -3.62 -26.46
N GLY A 23 -20.04 -2.94 -27.62
CA GLY A 23 -19.23 -3.29 -28.77
C GLY A 23 -17.76 -3.43 -28.44
N SER A 24 -17.15 -4.42 -29.06
CA SER A 24 -15.70 -4.58 -29.24
C SER A 24 -15.12 -3.26 -29.76
N GLY A 25 -14.40 -2.54 -28.90
CA GLY A 25 -13.82 -1.24 -29.22
C GLY A 25 -13.99 -0.19 -28.14
N SER A 26 -14.65 -0.47 -27.02
CA SER A 26 -14.73 0.48 -25.93
C SER A 26 -13.38 0.56 -25.24
N ASN A 27 -12.85 1.79 -25.14
CA ASN A 27 -11.64 2.15 -24.43
C ASN A 27 -11.90 2.05 -22.91
N SER A 28 -12.23 0.83 -22.43
CA SER A 28 -12.62 0.57 -21.04
C SER A 28 -11.53 -0.13 -20.26
N PHE A 29 -11.42 0.21 -18.97
CA PHE A 29 -10.55 -0.43 -18.01
C PHE A 29 -11.40 -1.21 -17.00
N THR A 30 -11.13 -2.50 -16.84
CA THR A 30 -11.81 -3.36 -15.86
C THR A 30 -10.80 -3.80 -14.81
N TRP A 31 -11.13 -3.57 -13.55
CA TRP A 31 -10.36 -3.97 -12.38
C TRP A 31 -11.20 -4.82 -11.44
N PHE A 32 -10.60 -5.88 -10.91
CA PHE A 32 -11.24 -6.71 -9.90
C PHE A 32 -11.00 -6.14 -8.51
N VAL A 33 -12.04 -6.11 -7.70
CA VAL A 33 -12.04 -5.72 -6.29
C VAL A 33 -12.56 -6.86 -5.44
N ASP A 34 -12.14 -6.94 -4.17
CA ASP A 34 -12.60 -7.98 -3.25
C ASP A 34 -14.07 -7.81 -2.89
N SER A 35 -14.54 -6.59 -2.87
CA SER A 35 -15.96 -6.25 -2.68
C SER A 35 -16.29 -4.98 -3.47
N ILE A 36 -17.53 -4.88 -3.93
CA ILE A 36 -17.99 -3.67 -4.60
C ILE A 36 -17.93 -2.47 -3.65
N PRO A 37 -17.43 -1.29 -4.09
CA PRO A 37 -17.40 -0.10 -3.27
C PRO A 37 -18.73 0.16 -2.58
N ALA A 38 -18.69 0.38 -1.27
CA ALA A 38 -19.87 0.58 -0.44
C ALA A 38 -20.08 2.04 -0.05
N ASN A 39 -19.01 2.85 -0.09
CA ASN A 39 -19.02 4.25 0.31
C ASN A 39 -18.16 5.09 -0.62
N LEU A 40 -18.78 6.04 -1.31
CA LEU A 40 -18.12 6.99 -2.20
C LEU A 40 -17.95 8.39 -1.58
N ASP A 41 -18.07 8.50 -0.26
CA ASP A 41 -17.72 9.71 0.48
C ASP A 41 -16.19 9.77 0.66
N PRO A 42 -15.47 10.67 -0.03
CA PRO A 42 -14.02 10.66 -0.04
C PRO A 42 -13.39 10.96 1.31
N GLN A 43 -14.08 11.64 2.24
CA GLN A 43 -13.53 11.93 3.56
C GLN A 43 -13.59 10.75 4.53
N VAL A 44 -14.32 9.67 4.19
CA VAL A 44 -14.45 8.49 5.05
C VAL A 44 -14.17 7.16 4.32
N ALA A 45 -13.89 7.20 3.01
CA ALA A 45 -13.51 6.03 2.22
C ALA A 45 -12.27 5.36 2.85
N SER A 46 -12.35 4.05 3.15
CA SER A 46 -11.30 3.33 3.84
C SER A 46 -10.98 1.95 3.25
N SER A 47 -11.95 1.29 2.60
CA SER A 47 -11.65 0.06 1.88
C SER A 47 -10.87 0.36 0.59
N ALA A 48 -10.02 -0.57 0.14
CA ALA A 48 -9.28 -0.40 -1.12
C ALA A 48 -10.20 -0.09 -2.30
N ALA A 49 -11.36 -0.75 -2.37
CA ALA A 49 -12.33 -0.53 -3.43
C ALA A 49 -12.96 0.87 -3.38
N ASP A 50 -13.31 1.37 -2.17
CA ASP A 50 -13.87 2.72 -1.99
C ASP A 50 -12.83 3.78 -2.37
N VAL A 51 -11.57 3.61 -1.94
CA VAL A 51 -10.46 4.53 -2.24
C VAL A 51 -10.22 4.60 -3.75
N ILE A 52 -10.07 3.46 -4.44
CA ILE A 52 -9.90 3.41 -5.90
C ILE A 52 -11.07 4.10 -6.62
N ALA A 53 -12.31 3.87 -6.16
CA ALA A 53 -13.48 4.52 -6.74
C ALA A 53 -13.42 6.04 -6.54
N CYS A 54 -13.09 6.51 -5.33
CA CYS A 54 -12.98 7.93 -5.01
C CYS A 54 -11.86 8.63 -5.80
N GLU A 55 -10.70 8.01 -5.95
CA GLU A 55 -9.57 8.58 -6.72
C GLU A 55 -9.91 8.82 -8.19
N ASN A 56 -10.77 8.00 -8.76
CA ASN A 56 -11.21 8.18 -10.14
C ASN A 56 -12.45 9.07 -10.28
N LEU A 57 -13.33 9.12 -9.28
CA LEU A 57 -14.52 9.99 -9.27
C LEU A 57 -14.20 11.44 -8.97
N TYR A 58 -13.20 11.67 -8.12
CA TYR A 58 -12.90 13.01 -7.63
C TYR A 58 -11.56 13.51 -8.17
N SER A 59 -11.48 14.81 -8.35
CA SER A 59 -10.23 15.55 -8.55
C SER A 59 -9.98 16.42 -7.32
N GLY A 60 -8.72 16.47 -6.88
CA GLY A 60 -8.27 17.34 -5.82
C GLY A 60 -7.57 18.59 -6.35
N LEU A 61 -6.86 19.30 -5.47
CA LEU A 61 -6.03 20.46 -5.85
C LEU A 61 -4.91 20.06 -6.80
N VAL A 62 -4.27 18.96 -6.49
CA VAL A 62 -3.14 18.37 -7.22
C VAL A 62 -3.41 16.89 -7.49
N ARG A 63 -2.75 16.35 -8.50
CA ARG A 63 -2.83 14.93 -8.87
C ARG A 63 -1.43 14.39 -9.13
N ARG A 64 -1.22 13.10 -8.84
CA ARG A 64 0.00 12.39 -9.22
C ARG A 64 -0.06 12.02 -10.70
N THR A 65 1.01 12.31 -11.42
CA THR A 65 1.18 11.92 -12.83
C THR A 65 1.81 10.53 -12.96
N PRO A 66 1.73 9.87 -14.13
CA PRO A 66 2.31 8.53 -14.33
C PRO A 66 3.82 8.41 -14.09
N ASP A 67 4.56 9.52 -14.15
CA ASP A 67 5.98 9.61 -13.80
C ASP A 67 6.23 9.92 -12.32
N GLY A 68 5.16 9.89 -11.49
CA GLY A 68 5.22 10.05 -10.04
C GLY A 68 5.32 11.50 -9.56
N GLN A 69 5.31 12.49 -10.48
CA GLN A 69 5.34 13.89 -10.10
C GLN A 69 3.97 14.40 -9.65
N LEU A 70 3.93 15.55 -8.96
CA LEU A 70 2.69 16.25 -8.64
C LEU A 70 2.42 17.34 -9.69
N ALA A 71 1.22 17.33 -10.24
CA ALA A 71 0.73 18.34 -11.18
C ALA A 71 -0.50 19.07 -10.63
N PRO A 72 -0.73 20.35 -11.00
CA PRO A 72 -1.98 21.04 -10.74
C PRO A 72 -3.16 20.30 -11.36
N GLU A 73 -4.25 20.11 -10.60
CA GLU A 73 -5.47 19.46 -11.10
C GLU A 73 -6.65 20.44 -11.12
N LEU A 74 -7.35 20.67 -10.01
CA LEU A 74 -8.37 21.72 -9.92
C LEU A 74 -7.80 23.10 -9.59
N CYS A 75 -6.55 23.18 -9.08
CA CYS A 75 -5.85 24.48 -9.02
C CYS A 75 -5.10 24.76 -10.33
N GLU A 76 -4.87 26.05 -10.61
CA GLU A 76 -3.95 26.49 -11.66
C GLU A 76 -2.51 26.48 -11.18
N ARG A 77 -2.31 26.90 -9.92
CA ARG A 77 -1.02 27.05 -9.28
C ARG A 77 -1.15 27.09 -7.77
N TRP A 78 -0.04 26.95 -7.07
CA TRP A 78 0.07 27.19 -5.65
C TRP A 78 1.34 27.96 -5.30
N GLU A 79 1.34 28.56 -4.11
CA GLU A 79 2.47 29.27 -3.52
C GLU A 79 2.73 28.71 -2.12
N VAL A 80 4.00 28.64 -1.73
CA VAL A 80 4.43 28.17 -0.40
C VAL A 80 5.26 29.25 0.25
N SER A 81 4.93 29.60 1.50
CA SER A 81 5.71 30.57 2.28
C SER A 81 7.14 30.08 2.55
N ALA A 82 8.05 31.03 2.83
CA ALA A 82 9.46 30.71 3.06
C ALA A 82 9.67 29.77 4.28
N ASP A 83 8.81 29.84 5.28
CA ASP A 83 8.82 28.97 6.47
C ASP A 83 8.09 27.62 6.25
N ARG A 84 7.57 27.38 5.02
CA ARG A 84 6.82 26.19 4.63
C ARG A 84 5.59 25.88 5.51
N ARG A 85 4.99 26.92 6.11
CA ARG A 85 3.80 26.76 6.96
C ARG A 85 2.52 27.26 6.31
N THR A 86 2.60 28.07 5.26
CA THR A 86 1.42 28.57 4.55
C THR A 86 1.47 28.13 3.10
N TYR A 87 0.40 27.48 2.68
CA TYR A 87 0.18 27.05 1.30
C TYR A 87 -1.06 27.79 0.77
N THR A 88 -0.91 28.49 -0.34
CA THR A 88 -2.00 29.20 -1.01
C THR A 88 -2.23 28.60 -2.38
N PHE A 89 -3.43 28.09 -2.63
CA PHE A 89 -3.84 27.51 -3.90
C PHE A 89 -4.80 28.46 -4.60
N TYR A 90 -4.64 28.58 -5.91
CA TYR A 90 -5.52 29.36 -6.79
C TYR A 90 -6.23 28.38 -7.71
N LEU A 91 -7.55 28.29 -7.58
CA LEU A 91 -8.38 27.36 -8.34
C LEU A 91 -8.61 27.84 -9.77
N LYS A 92 -8.83 26.91 -10.68
CA LYS A 92 -9.34 27.19 -12.03
C LYS A 92 -10.75 27.75 -11.93
N ASP A 93 -11.10 28.65 -12.86
CA ASP A 93 -12.46 29.21 -12.93
C ASP A 93 -13.42 28.28 -13.69
N GLY A 94 -14.71 28.38 -13.41
CA GLY A 94 -15.77 27.69 -14.12
C GLY A 94 -15.86 26.18 -13.86
N LEU A 95 -15.24 25.67 -12.78
CA LEU A 95 -15.35 24.28 -12.38
C LEU A 95 -16.73 23.98 -11.81
N THR A 96 -17.30 22.83 -12.19
CA THR A 96 -18.61 22.35 -11.69
C THR A 96 -18.57 20.87 -11.38
N TYR A 97 -19.40 20.45 -10.43
CA TYR A 97 -19.62 19.03 -10.20
C TYR A 97 -20.48 18.40 -11.29
N THR A 98 -20.32 17.09 -11.45
CA THR A 98 -21.13 16.26 -12.33
C THR A 98 -21.95 15.28 -11.49
N ALA A 99 -23.26 15.20 -11.70
CA ALA A 99 -24.10 14.22 -11.04
C ALA A 99 -24.02 12.85 -11.73
N ALA A 100 -24.60 11.84 -11.09
CA ALA A 100 -24.68 10.50 -11.65
C ALA A 100 -25.28 10.51 -13.06
N LYS A 101 -24.82 9.57 -13.91
CA LYS A 101 -25.15 9.45 -15.35
C LYS A 101 -24.68 10.63 -16.21
N GLY A 102 -23.79 11.47 -15.69
CA GLY A 102 -23.22 12.59 -16.42
C GLY A 102 -24.15 13.80 -16.53
N SER A 103 -25.14 13.93 -15.65
CA SER A 103 -26.01 15.10 -15.62
C SER A 103 -25.21 16.31 -15.12
N ALA A 104 -25.32 17.42 -15.85
CA ALA A 104 -24.77 18.69 -15.41
C ALA A 104 -25.47 19.17 -14.13
N THR A 105 -24.74 19.91 -13.31
CA THR A 105 -25.27 20.51 -12.07
C THR A 105 -24.95 21.99 -12.04
N ASP A 106 -25.69 22.72 -11.19
CA ASP A 106 -25.42 24.14 -10.89
C ASP A 106 -24.43 24.30 -9.70
N TYR A 107 -23.94 23.19 -9.14
CA TYR A 107 -22.96 23.22 -8.06
C TYR A 107 -21.56 23.55 -8.60
N ALA A 108 -21.09 24.77 -8.32
CA ALA A 108 -19.74 25.21 -8.67
C ALA A 108 -18.72 24.65 -7.68
N ILE A 109 -17.53 24.27 -8.15
CA ILE A 109 -16.44 23.88 -7.29
C ILE A 109 -15.65 25.14 -6.90
N THR A 110 -15.63 25.42 -5.61
CA THR A 110 -15.01 26.61 -5.03
C THR A 110 -13.97 26.23 -3.95
N ALA A 111 -13.22 27.22 -3.49
CA ALA A 111 -12.29 27.04 -2.36
C ALA A 111 -13.00 26.65 -1.06
N GLU A 112 -14.27 27.08 -0.88
CA GLU A 112 -15.04 26.73 0.32
C GLU A 112 -15.37 25.24 0.37
N ASP A 113 -15.56 24.57 -0.78
CA ASP A 113 -15.80 23.13 -0.81
C ASP A 113 -14.63 22.32 -0.26
N PHE A 114 -13.41 22.77 -0.54
CA PHE A 114 -12.21 22.21 0.06
C PHE A 114 -12.14 22.53 1.56
N ALA A 115 -12.38 23.79 1.93
CA ALA A 115 -12.36 24.18 3.33
C ALA A 115 -13.42 23.43 4.14
N PHE A 116 -14.62 23.23 3.60
CA PHE A 116 -15.68 22.42 4.20
C PHE A 116 -15.27 20.96 4.33
N ALA A 117 -14.71 20.35 3.29
CA ALA A 117 -14.23 18.96 3.31
C ALA A 117 -13.22 18.72 4.44
N PHE A 118 -12.22 19.61 4.58
CA PHE A 118 -11.23 19.54 5.66
C PHE A 118 -11.85 19.75 7.03
N ARG A 119 -12.73 20.75 7.21
CA ARG A 119 -13.43 20.96 8.48
C ARG A 119 -14.25 19.75 8.87
N ARG A 120 -14.98 19.15 7.91
CA ARG A 120 -15.77 17.94 8.12
C ARG A 120 -14.89 16.74 8.50
N MET A 121 -13.73 16.58 7.86
CA MET A 121 -12.76 15.52 8.16
C MET A 121 -12.33 15.53 9.63
N PHE A 122 -12.17 16.71 10.23
CA PHE A 122 -11.74 16.88 11.62
C PHE A 122 -12.88 16.94 12.64
N LEU A 123 -14.15 16.83 12.22
CA LEU A 123 -15.24 16.67 13.19
C LEU A 123 -15.17 15.28 13.84
N PRO A 124 -15.22 15.17 15.19
CA PRO A 124 -15.16 13.88 15.88
C PRO A 124 -16.18 12.86 15.38
N GLY A 125 -17.38 13.32 14.96
CA GLY A 125 -18.45 12.45 14.44
C GLY A 125 -18.21 11.94 13.03
N THR A 126 -17.29 12.50 12.27
CA THR A 126 -16.95 12.01 10.91
C THR A 126 -16.11 10.75 10.96
N ASN A 127 -15.26 10.59 11.98
CA ASN A 127 -14.38 9.44 12.13
C ASN A 127 -13.53 9.15 10.87
N SER A 128 -12.98 10.21 10.28
CA SER A 128 -12.21 10.12 9.04
C SER A 128 -10.85 9.42 9.26
N PRO A 129 -10.49 8.45 8.42
CA PRO A 129 -9.15 7.85 8.48
C PRO A 129 -8.03 8.81 8.05
N TYR A 130 -8.38 9.92 7.37
CA TYR A 130 -7.42 10.87 6.82
C TYR A 130 -7.05 12.01 7.77
N ALA A 131 -7.77 12.22 8.87
CA ALA A 131 -7.50 13.32 9.80
C ALA A 131 -6.07 13.28 10.37
N VAL A 132 -5.53 12.08 10.62
CA VAL A 132 -4.17 11.87 11.10
C VAL A 132 -3.11 12.33 10.09
N GLU A 133 -3.37 12.16 8.79
CA GLU A 133 -2.46 12.55 7.71
C GLU A 133 -2.24 14.06 7.68
N PHE A 134 -3.26 14.83 8.02
CA PHE A 134 -3.25 16.29 8.04
C PHE A 134 -3.08 16.88 9.45
N SER A 135 -2.51 16.13 10.37
CA SER A 135 -2.29 16.55 11.77
C SER A 135 -1.38 17.78 11.91
N ALA A 136 -0.59 18.12 10.90
CA ALA A 136 0.21 19.34 10.87
C ALA A 136 -0.61 20.63 10.70
N LEU A 137 -1.89 20.57 10.33
CA LEU A 137 -2.74 21.78 10.25
C LEU A 137 -2.88 22.48 11.61
N GLU A 138 -2.88 23.81 11.60
CA GLU A 138 -3.12 24.59 12.83
C GLU A 138 -4.41 24.14 13.50
N ASN A 139 -4.39 23.99 14.82
CA ASN A 139 -5.50 23.58 15.67
C ASN A 139 -6.08 22.17 15.39
N SER A 140 -5.45 21.36 14.55
CA SER A 140 -5.92 20.01 14.16
C SER A 140 -6.30 19.14 15.36
N ALA A 141 -5.39 19.00 16.33
CA ALA A 141 -5.61 18.17 17.53
C ALA A 141 -6.76 18.69 18.41
N ALA A 142 -6.85 20.01 18.61
CA ALA A 142 -7.89 20.63 19.42
C ALA A 142 -9.29 20.54 18.76
N VAL A 143 -9.36 20.67 17.44
CA VAL A 143 -10.59 20.51 16.68
C VAL A 143 -11.04 19.04 16.71
N LEU A 144 -10.13 18.10 16.44
CA LEU A 144 -10.42 16.66 16.45
C LEU A 144 -10.88 16.17 17.84
N ALA A 145 -10.32 16.77 18.91
CA ALA A 145 -10.76 16.51 20.29
C ALA A 145 -12.06 17.22 20.69
N GLY A 146 -12.68 18.01 19.80
CA GLY A 146 -13.87 18.79 20.09
C GLY A 146 -13.65 19.97 21.07
N GLN A 147 -12.41 20.36 21.31
CA GLN A 147 -12.03 21.48 22.19
C GLN A 147 -12.11 22.83 21.48
N MET A 148 -12.05 22.84 20.16
CA MET A 148 -12.22 24.03 19.32
C MET A 148 -13.24 23.75 18.20
N PRO A 149 -13.95 24.79 17.72
CA PRO A 149 -14.86 24.63 16.59
C PRO A 149 -14.10 24.30 15.30
N ALA A 150 -14.73 23.59 14.37
CA ALA A 150 -14.14 23.23 13.09
C ALA A 150 -13.64 24.44 12.28
N SER A 151 -14.24 25.61 12.44
CA SER A 151 -13.81 26.87 11.82
C SER A 151 -12.45 27.39 12.29
N ALA A 152 -11.92 26.83 13.39
CA ALA A 152 -10.60 27.18 13.90
C ALA A 152 -9.46 26.37 13.25
N LEU A 153 -9.80 25.33 12.45
CA LEU A 153 -8.81 24.56 11.71
C LEU A 153 -8.03 25.46 10.75
N GLY A 154 -6.73 25.21 10.60
CA GLY A 154 -5.83 25.95 9.73
C GLY A 154 -6.18 25.84 8.23
N VAL A 155 -7.45 25.98 7.85
CA VAL A 155 -7.92 26.00 6.47
C VAL A 155 -8.94 27.11 6.28
N SER A 156 -8.81 27.90 5.20
CA SER A 156 -9.74 29.00 4.90
C SER A 156 -9.85 29.29 3.40
N ALA A 157 -10.99 29.79 2.98
CA ALA A 157 -11.28 30.26 1.63
C ALA A 157 -11.53 31.77 1.67
N PRO A 158 -10.48 32.63 1.65
CA PRO A 158 -10.67 34.07 1.72
C PRO A 158 -11.37 34.65 0.48
N GLU A 159 -11.26 33.98 -0.67
CA GLU A 159 -11.94 34.31 -1.93
C GLU A 159 -12.47 33.01 -2.55
N PRO A 160 -13.49 33.07 -3.44
CA PRO A 160 -14.10 31.89 -4.02
C PRO A 160 -13.11 30.93 -4.74
N LEU A 161 -12.04 31.47 -5.30
CA LEU A 161 -11.01 30.70 -6.02
C LEU A 161 -9.66 30.66 -5.26
N GLN A 162 -9.61 31.07 -4.00
CA GLN A 162 -8.37 31.07 -3.21
C GLN A 162 -8.55 30.25 -1.93
N LEU A 163 -7.75 29.19 -1.82
CA LEU A 163 -7.71 28.32 -0.64
C LEU A 163 -6.36 28.49 0.07
N VAL A 164 -6.40 28.64 1.39
CA VAL A 164 -5.20 28.82 2.22
C VAL A 164 -5.17 27.76 3.31
N PHE A 165 -4.06 27.03 3.38
CA PHE A 165 -3.72 26.15 4.51
C PHE A 165 -2.64 26.78 5.37
N ARG A 166 -2.78 26.62 6.69
CA ARG A 166 -1.77 27.01 7.69
C ARG A 166 -1.39 25.80 8.52
N LEU A 167 -0.09 25.53 8.60
CA LEU A 167 0.48 24.43 9.37
C LEU A 167 1.10 24.95 10.67
N SER A 168 0.93 24.20 11.74
CA SER A 168 1.61 24.44 13.02
C SER A 168 3.11 24.16 12.93
N THR A 169 3.49 23.17 12.13
CA THR A 169 4.86 22.76 11.82
C THR A 169 4.99 22.51 10.31
N PRO A 170 6.16 22.77 9.71
CA PRO A 170 6.39 22.39 8.32
C PRO A 170 6.18 20.89 8.12
N ASP A 171 5.50 20.52 7.04
CA ASP A 171 5.31 19.14 6.61
C ASP A 171 5.76 19.01 5.14
N GLU A 172 6.86 18.32 4.90
CA GLU A 172 7.42 18.15 3.55
C GLU A 172 6.52 17.29 2.65
N THR A 173 5.63 16.50 3.25
CA THR A 173 4.70 15.62 2.56
C THR A 173 3.32 16.24 2.32
N PHE A 174 3.08 17.43 2.83
CA PHE A 174 1.76 18.08 2.77
C PHE A 174 1.16 18.11 1.36
N LEU A 175 1.98 18.48 0.34
CA LEU A 175 1.51 18.52 -1.05
C LEU A 175 1.14 17.13 -1.58
N SER A 176 1.91 16.09 -1.26
CA SER A 176 1.62 14.73 -1.70
C SER A 176 0.37 14.17 -1.00
N LYS A 177 0.13 14.52 0.25
CA LYS A 177 -1.08 14.13 0.99
C LYS A 177 -2.36 14.74 0.39
N LEU A 178 -2.26 15.86 -0.33
CA LEU A 178 -3.41 16.46 -1.02
C LEU A 178 -3.91 15.64 -2.22
N THR A 179 -3.24 14.55 -2.59
CA THR A 179 -3.76 13.57 -3.54
C THR A 179 -4.67 12.52 -2.90
N LEU A 180 -4.68 12.39 -1.57
CA LEU A 180 -5.53 11.43 -0.86
C LEU A 180 -7.02 11.76 -1.01
N PRO A 181 -7.92 10.77 -1.02
CA PRO A 181 -9.36 11.00 -1.13
C PRO A 181 -9.90 11.99 -0.12
N GLY A 182 -9.42 11.97 1.12
CA GLY A 182 -9.84 12.91 2.17
C GLY A 182 -9.68 14.39 1.82
N ALA A 183 -8.74 14.72 0.92
CA ALA A 183 -8.49 16.10 0.48
C ALA A 183 -9.37 16.55 -0.70
N MET A 184 -10.27 15.71 -1.21
CA MET A 184 -11.17 16.03 -2.32
C MET A 184 -12.27 17.00 -1.87
N PRO A 185 -12.79 17.88 -2.78
CA PRO A 185 -13.80 18.88 -2.42
C PRO A 185 -15.15 18.24 -2.13
N CYS A 186 -15.93 18.89 -1.27
CA CYS A 186 -17.28 18.51 -0.90
C CYS A 186 -18.18 19.75 -0.84
N ASP A 187 -19.17 19.84 -1.70
CA ASP A 187 -20.15 20.93 -1.68
C ASP A 187 -21.03 20.82 -0.43
N GLU A 188 -21.06 21.87 0.40
CA GLU A 188 -21.77 21.88 1.68
C GLU A 188 -23.29 21.84 1.49
N GLU A 189 -23.85 22.54 0.49
CA GLU A 189 -25.29 22.57 0.23
C GLU A 189 -25.76 21.19 -0.20
N PHE A 190 -25.06 20.57 -1.16
CA PHE A 190 -25.37 19.22 -1.60
C PHE A 190 -25.23 18.21 -0.45
N PHE A 191 -24.12 18.25 0.30
CA PHE A 191 -23.89 17.37 1.45
C PHE A 191 -25.07 17.43 2.43
N ASN A 192 -25.49 18.63 2.83
CA ASN A 192 -26.61 18.84 3.74
C ASN A 192 -27.95 18.35 3.14
N SER A 193 -28.14 18.50 1.83
CA SER A 193 -29.35 18.03 1.14
C SER A 193 -29.52 16.52 1.16
N THR A 194 -28.40 15.75 1.26
CA THR A 194 -28.40 14.28 1.28
C THR A 194 -28.88 13.69 2.61
N ARG A 195 -28.98 14.49 3.67
CA ARG A 195 -29.48 14.07 5.00
C ARG A 195 -28.79 12.84 5.54
N GLY A 196 -27.46 12.77 5.43
CA GLY A 196 -26.62 11.69 5.95
C GLY A 196 -26.45 10.50 5.02
N THR A 197 -26.85 10.60 3.75
CA THR A 197 -26.63 9.54 2.75
C THR A 197 -25.55 9.91 1.72
N TYR A 198 -24.77 10.98 1.96
CA TYR A 198 -23.70 11.41 1.06
C TYR A 198 -22.74 10.25 0.76
N GLY A 199 -22.48 9.99 -0.52
CA GLY A 199 -21.62 8.91 -0.98
C GLY A 199 -22.18 7.50 -0.83
N LEU A 200 -23.43 7.31 -0.32
CA LEU A 200 -24.02 5.99 -0.10
C LEU A 200 -24.98 5.54 -1.21
N THR A 201 -25.37 6.44 -2.09
CA THR A 201 -26.25 6.14 -3.23
C THR A 201 -25.82 6.96 -4.45
N SER A 202 -26.22 6.51 -5.64
CA SER A 202 -25.94 7.27 -6.87
C SER A 202 -26.58 8.67 -6.86
N ALA A 203 -27.72 8.85 -6.19
CA ALA A 203 -28.40 10.14 -6.11
C ALA A 203 -27.74 11.11 -5.11
N SER A 204 -26.95 10.58 -4.17
CA SER A 204 -26.25 11.34 -3.14
C SER A 204 -24.72 11.41 -3.39
N THR A 205 -24.30 11.26 -4.65
CA THR A 205 -22.91 11.34 -5.07
C THR A 205 -22.75 12.37 -6.17
N LEU A 206 -21.83 13.33 -5.98
CA LEU A 206 -21.34 14.24 -7.01
C LEU A 206 -19.88 13.89 -7.32
N SER A 207 -19.50 14.08 -8.57
CA SER A 207 -18.12 13.86 -9.03
C SER A 207 -17.46 15.19 -9.36
N SER A 208 -16.25 15.43 -8.88
CA SER A 208 -15.43 16.60 -9.24
C SER A 208 -14.35 16.27 -10.28
N GLY A 209 -14.20 14.98 -10.63
CA GLY A 209 -13.13 14.47 -11.47
C GLY A 209 -13.48 14.28 -12.94
N SER A 210 -12.55 13.68 -13.67
CA SER A 210 -12.70 13.35 -15.09
C SER A 210 -13.76 12.29 -15.36
N PHE A 211 -14.08 11.50 -14.35
CA PHE A 211 -15.11 10.46 -14.43
C PHE A 211 -16.32 10.85 -13.58
N TYR A 212 -17.50 10.39 -14.03
CA TYR A 212 -18.74 10.46 -13.27
C TYR A 212 -19.29 9.06 -13.00
N LEU A 213 -20.08 8.92 -11.95
CA LEU A 213 -20.75 7.69 -11.60
C LEU A 213 -21.85 7.39 -12.63
N TYR A 214 -21.63 6.35 -13.45
CA TYR A 214 -22.60 5.94 -14.46
C TYR A 214 -23.62 4.94 -13.92
N ASN A 215 -23.13 3.90 -13.21
CA ASN A 215 -23.99 2.86 -12.63
C ASN A 215 -23.33 2.26 -11.38
N TRP A 216 -24.13 1.93 -10.39
CA TRP A 216 -23.69 1.31 -9.14
C TRP A 216 -24.72 0.27 -8.69
N THR A 217 -24.35 -0.98 -8.75
CA THR A 217 -25.20 -2.15 -8.44
C THR A 217 -24.39 -3.21 -7.70
N SER A 218 -25.06 -4.28 -7.25
CA SER A 218 -24.38 -5.45 -6.71
C SER A 218 -23.45 -6.18 -7.70
N GLY A 219 -23.55 -5.88 -9.00
CA GLY A 219 -22.67 -6.45 -10.03
C GLY A 219 -21.42 -5.62 -10.33
N GLY A 220 -21.30 -4.43 -9.75
CA GLY A 220 -20.14 -3.56 -9.94
C GLY A 220 -20.43 -2.09 -9.85
N LEU A 221 -19.35 -1.32 -9.82
CA LEU A 221 -19.36 0.14 -9.94
C LEU A 221 -18.77 0.51 -11.30
N PHE A 222 -19.51 1.35 -12.05
CA PHE A 222 -19.17 1.74 -13.41
C PHE A 222 -19.04 3.26 -13.50
N LEU A 223 -17.85 3.72 -13.85
CA LEU A 223 -17.54 5.13 -14.07
C LEU A 223 -17.38 5.39 -15.56
N ARG A 224 -17.79 6.58 -16.01
CA ARG A 224 -17.58 7.04 -17.38
C ARG A 224 -16.89 8.39 -17.38
N ARG A 225 -16.04 8.63 -18.37
CA ARG A 225 -15.38 9.90 -18.58
C ARG A 225 -16.37 10.93 -19.10
N ALA A 226 -16.30 12.15 -18.55
CA ALA A 226 -17.19 13.26 -18.94
C ALA A 226 -16.86 13.78 -20.35
N ALA A 227 -15.57 13.83 -20.72
CA ALA A 227 -15.12 14.29 -22.03
C ALA A 227 -14.49 13.12 -22.81
N SER A 228 -14.87 12.96 -24.08
CA SER A 228 -14.24 11.97 -24.98
C SER A 228 -12.81 12.39 -25.35
N GLY A 229 -11.91 11.41 -25.50
CA GLY A 229 -10.51 11.63 -25.84
C GLY A 229 -9.79 10.34 -26.16
N GLU A 230 -8.47 10.37 -26.13
CA GLU A 230 -7.61 9.20 -26.34
C GLU A 230 -7.49 8.34 -25.05
N GLN A 231 -7.84 8.91 -23.90
CA GLN A 231 -7.78 8.24 -22.60
C GLN A 231 -8.88 7.19 -22.47
N ILE A 232 -8.75 6.34 -21.45
CA ILE A 232 -9.80 5.38 -21.06
C ILE A 232 -11.14 6.09 -20.87
N ASP A 233 -12.18 5.60 -21.52
CA ASP A 233 -13.54 6.16 -21.50
C ASP A 233 -14.34 5.72 -20.28
N SER A 234 -14.03 4.54 -19.74
CA SER A 234 -14.77 3.98 -18.61
C SER A 234 -13.90 3.11 -17.73
N LEU A 235 -14.13 3.19 -16.42
CA LEU A 235 -13.59 2.30 -15.40
C LEU A 235 -14.71 1.41 -14.86
N ARG A 236 -14.43 0.13 -14.75
CA ARG A 236 -15.33 -0.88 -14.20
C ARG A 236 -14.66 -1.56 -13.02
N LEU A 237 -15.19 -1.35 -11.82
CA LEU A 237 -14.81 -2.08 -10.61
C LEU A 237 -15.83 -3.21 -10.43
N VAL A 238 -15.37 -4.44 -10.53
CA VAL A 238 -16.22 -5.65 -10.45
C VAL A 238 -15.67 -6.58 -9.38
N GLU A 239 -16.57 -7.25 -8.66
CA GLU A 239 -16.15 -8.19 -7.62
C GLU A 239 -15.39 -9.37 -8.23
N ASN A 240 -14.29 -9.75 -7.59
CA ASN A 240 -13.51 -10.90 -7.99
C ASN A 240 -14.24 -12.20 -7.60
N THR A 241 -15.03 -12.72 -8.53
CA THR A 241 -15.74 -14.00 -8.37
C THR A 241 -15.00 -15.15 -9.05
N ASN A 242 -13.66 -15.04 -9.21
CA ASN A 242 -12.85 -16.04 -9.88
C ASN A 242 -12.73 -17.32 -9.02
N ASN A 243 -13.80 -18.12 -8.98
CA ASN A 243 -13.81 -19.44 -8.36
C ASN A 243 -13.18 -20.53 -9.25
N SER A 244 -12.72 -20.17 -10.46
CA SER A 244 -12.20 -21.14 -11.44
C SER A 244 -10.69 -21.41 -11.32
N GLY A 245 -9.99 -20.68 -10.43
CA GLY A 245 -8.54 -20.80 -10.27
C GLY A 245 -7.73 -20.34 -11.51
N GLN A 246 -8.32 -19.47 -12.36
CA GLN A 246 -7.59 -18.89 -13.49
C GLN A 246 -6.49 -17.96 -12.99
N SER A 247 -5.33 -18.01 -13.65
CA SER A 247 -4.22 -17.10 -13.38
C SER A 247 -4.55 -15.66 -13.80
N ALA A 248 -3.80 -14.68 -13.28
CA ALA A 248 -3.91 -13.28 -13.67
C ALA A 248 -3.75 -13.10 -15.20
N GLU A 249 -2.79 -13.81 -15.80
CA GLU A 249 -2.56 -13.78 -17.25
C GLU A 249 -3.76 -14.32 -18.02
N GLU A 250 -4.35 -15.45 -17.60
CA GLU A 250 -5.54 -16.02 -18.25
C GLU A 250 -6.75 -15.10 -18.16
N LEU A 251 -6.95 -14.43 -17.02
CA LEU A 251 -8.03 -13.46 -16.87
C LEU A 251 -7.89 -12.27 -17.83
N ILE A 252 -6.66 -11.77 -18.01
CA ILE A 252 -6.38 -10.66 -18.93
C ILE A 252 -6.53 -11.14 -20.40
N ARG A 253 -5.96 -12.29 -20.76
CA ARG A 253 -6.07 -12.83 -22.13
C ARG A 253 -7.50 -13.18 -22.54
N ASN A 254 -8.32 -13.55 -21.58
CA ASN A 254 -9.76 -13.82 -21.78
C ASN A 254 -10.61 -12.54 -21.65
N GLU A 255 -10.01 -11.36 -21.62
CA GLU A 255 -10.66 -10.03 -21.53
C GLU A 255 -11.63 -9.90 -20.33
N LYS A 256 -11.37 -10.65 -19.25
CA LYS A 256 -12.16 -10.55 -18.00
C LYS A 256 -11.79 -9.30 -17.20
N CYS A 257 -10.51 -8.93 -17.22
CA CYS A 257 -9.99 -7.70 -16.65
C CYS A 257 -8.93 -7.07 -17.56
N THR A 258 -8.61 -5.80 -17.32
CA THR A 258 -7.58 -5.07 -18.08
C THR A 258 -6.23 -5.14 -17.39
N ALA A 259 -6.24 -5.30 -16.08
CA ALA A 259 -5.05 -5.48 -15.27
C ALA A 259 -5.36 -6.44 -14.11
N ALA A 260 -4.35 -7.10 -13.59
CA ALA A 260 -4.46 -7.98 -12.42
C ALA A 260 -3.13 -8.09 -11.68
N LEU A 261 -3.20 -8.25 -10.36
CA LEU A 261 -2.04 -8.56 -9.53
C LEU A 261 -1.64 -10.03 -9.76
N ASP A 262 -0.32 -10.28 -9.81
CA ASP A 262 0.26 -11.60 -9.97
C ASP A 262 1.46 -11.78 -9.04
N ASP A 263 1.39 -12.81 -8.23
CA ASP A 263 2.43 -13.23 -7.29
C ASP A 263 2.97 -14.64 -7.59
N SER A 264 2.60 -15.21 -8.75
CA SER A 264 2.97 -16.58 -9.13
C SER A 264 4.43 -16.72 -9.59
N GLY A 265 5.08 -15.60 -9.97
CA GLY A 265 6.41 -15.64 -10.59
C GLY A 265 6.44 -16.23 -12.00
N THR A 266 5.32 -16.76 -12.52
CA THR A 266 5.28 -17.43 -13.82
C THR A 266 5.68 -16.48 -14.96
N PRO A 267 6.60 -16.85 -15.86
CA PRO A 267 6.98 -16.02 -17.00
C PRO A 267 5.77 -15.63 -17.86
N THR A 268 5.69 -14.37 -18.26
CA THR A 268 4.60 -13.84 -19.08
C THR A 268 5.13 -12.95 -20.20
N SER A 269 4.38 -12.85 -21.29
CA SER A 269 4.62 -11.89 -22.37
C SER A 269 3.77 -10.62 -22.23
N LEU A 270 2.93 -10.52 -21.20
CA LEU A 270 2.17 -9.31 -20.92
C LEU A 270 3.10 -8.22 -20.38
N GLN A 271 2.69 -6.97 -20.60
CA GLN A 271 3.32 -5.83 -19.93
C GLN A 271 3.14 -5.96 -18.42
N SER A 272 4.20 -5.70 -17.64
CA SER A 272 4.14 -5.79 -16.19
C SER A 272 4.88 -4.66 -15.49
N VAL A 273 4.40 -4.31 -14.29
CA VAL A 273 5.08 -3.46 -13.31
C VAL A 273 5.44 -4.33 -12.12
N THR A 274 6.73 -4.50 -11.85
CA THR A 274 7.22 -5.31 -10.74
C THR A 274 7.43 -4.46 -9.49
N TYR A 275 7.04 -4.98 -8.34
CA TYR A 275 7.23 -4.35 -7.03
C TYR A 275 7.48 -5.42 -5.96
N SER A 276 7.92 -5.00 -4.77
CA SER A 276 8.10 -5.88 -3.62
C SER A 276 7.74 -5.15 -2.33
N ASP A 277 6.99 -5.83 -1.45
CA ASP A 277 6.66 -5.38 -0.10
C ASP A 277 7.16 -6.36 0.98
N THR A 278 7.81 -7.45 0.56
CA THR A 278 8.13 -8.59 1.42
C THR A 278 9.57 -8.98 1.24
N THR A 279 10.31 -9.10 2.35
CA THR A 279 11.66 -9.66 2.40
C THR A 279 11.66 -10.93 3.23
N TRP A 280 12.02 -12.05 2.62
CA TRP A 280 12.25 -13.32 3.32
C TRP A 280 13.61 -13.31 4.01
N SER A 281 13.58 -13.53 5.30
CA SER A 281 14.74 -13.36 6.18
C SER A 281 14.88 -14.54 7.14
N LEU A 282 16.13 -14.86 7.52
CA LEU A 282 16.35 -15.68 8.70
C LEU A 282 16.12 -14.83 9.94
N LEU A 283 15.20 -15.26 10.80
CA LEU A 283 14.91 -14.64 12.08
C LEU A 283 15.41 -15.56 13.20
N PHE A 284 16.20 -15.01 14.11
CA PHE A 284 16.67 -15.74 15.28
C PHE A 284 15.88 -15.33 16.52
N ASN A 285 15.36 -16.32 17.26
CA ASN A 285 14.72 -16.04 18.56
C ASN A 285 15.79 -15.72 19.61
N CYS A 286 15.90 -14.45 19.96
CA CYS A 286 16.92 -13.93 20.87
C CYS A 286 16.73 -14.32 22.34
N ASN A 287 15.65 -15.03 22.70
CA ASN A 287 15.36 -15.45 24.08
C ASN A 287 16.05 -16.76 24.51
N SER A 288 16.89 -17.35 23.65
CA SER A 288 17.54 -18.64 23.90
C SER A 288 19.07 -18.52 23.73
N ILE A 289 19.72 -19.58 23.31
CA ILE A 289 21.15 -19.56 22.92
C ILE A 289 21.45 -18.48 21.88
N PHE A 290 20.45 -18.07 21.11
CA PHE A 290 20.54 -16.95 20.16
C PHE A 290 20.51 -15.57 20.82
N ALA A 291 20.61 -15.47 22.15
CA ALA A 291 21.02 -14.24 22.83
C ALA A 291 22.46 -13.83 22.43
N SER A 292 23.36 -14.80 22.10
CA SER A 292 24.69 -14.51 21.57
C SER A 292 24.63 -13.92 20.16
N THR A 293 25.11 -12.69 20.02
CA THR A 293 25.25 -12.00 18.73
C THR A 293 26.25 -12.71 17.83
N GLU A 294 27.36 -13.17 18.37
CA GLU A 294 28.42 -13.88 17.65
C GLU A 294 27.89 -15.17 17.03
N LEU A 295 27.02 -15.91 17.75
CA LEU A 295 26.38 -17.11 17.23
C LEU A 295 25.45 -16.77 16.07
N ARG A 296 24.60 -15.76 16.23
CA ARG A 296 23.70 -15.34 15.14
C ARG A 296 24.49 -14.90 13.91
N GLN A 297 25.54 -14.10 14.10
CA GLN A 297 26.42 -13.64 13.02
C GLN A 297 27.15 -14.80 12.34
N ALA A 298 27.62 -15.82 13.10
CA ALA A 298 28.25 -17.01 12.54
C ALA A 298 27.31 -17.77 11.60
N LEU A 299 26.11 -18.07 12.10
CA LEU A 299 25.08 -18.78 11.32
C LEU A 299 24.62 -17.95 10.11
N ALA A 300 24.41 -16.64 10.28
CA ALA A 300 24.07 -15.71 9.21
C ALA A 300 25.12 -15.69 8.09
N SER A 301 26.42 -15.57 8.46
CA SER A 301 27.52 -15.53 7.50
C SER A 301 27.60 -16.79 6.66
N ALA A 302 27.46 -17.97 7.29
CA ALA A 302 27.47 -19.25 6.59
C ALA A 302 26.24 -19.39 5.66
N ALA A 303 25.04 -18.97 6.11
CA ALA A 303 23.81 -19.05 5.34
C ALA A 303 23.84 -18.14 4.10
N VAL A 304 24.16 -16.86 4.28
CA VAL A 304 24.21 -15.87 3.17
C VAL A 304 25.22 -16.26 2.10
N SER A 305 26.34 -16.90 2.52
CA SER A 305 27.39 -17.32 1.58
C SER A 305 27.02 -18.56 0.74
N ALA A 306 26.01 -19.31 1.15
CA ALA A 306 25.68 -20.61 0.57
C ALA A 306 24.34 -20.64 -0.18
N VAL A 307 23.43 -19.71 0.17
CA VAL A 307 22.09 -19.72 -0.39
C VAL A 307 22.07 -19.06 -1.77
N GLU A 308 21.37 -19.68 -2.71
CA GLU A 308 21.12 -19.15 -4.04
C GLU A 308 19.68 -18.66 -4.16
N VAL A 309 19.47 -17.63 -5.01
CA VAL A 309 18.11 -17.16 -5.28
C VAL A 309 17.32 -18.27 -5.97
N PRO A 310 16.15 -18.66 -5.44
CA PRO A 310 15.33 -19.70 -6.05
C PRO A 310 14.95 -19.36 -7.50
N ASP A 311 14.99 -20.36 -8.36
CA ASP A 311 14.58 -20.24 -9.77
C ASP A 311 13.10 -19.86 -9.92
N GLY A 312 12.73 -19.28 -11.05
CA GLY A 312 11.33 -19.02 -11.41
C GLY A 312 10.86 -17.56 -11.33
N GLY A 313 11.73 -16.63 -10.91
CA GLY A 313 11.45 -15.19 -10.95
C GLY A 313 10.50 -14.67 -9.86
N LEU A 314 10.11 -15.53 -8.91
CA LEU A 314 9.33 -15.13 -7.73
C LEU A 314 10.18 -14.37 -6.70
N PHE A 315 11.48 -14.63 -6.69
CA PHE A 315 12.42 -14.07 -5.73
C PHE A 315 13.55 -13.31 -6.42
N ALA A 316 14.11 -12.33 -5.73
CA ALA A 316 15.34 -11.66 -6.09
C ALA A 316 16.23 -11.55 -4.84
N GLU A 317 17.54 -11.32 -5.02
CA GLU A 317 18.45 -11.09 -3.88
C GLU A 317 18.01 -9.85 -3.09
N ALA A 318 17.90 -9.99 -1.77
CA ALA A 318 17.56 -8.87 -0.90
C ALA A 318 18.77 -7.95 -0.69
N LYS A 319 18.58 -6.64 -0.86
CA LYS A 319 19.59 -5.62 -0.57
C LYS A 319 19.56 -5.13 0.89
N GLY A 320 18.53 -5.47 1.62
CA GLY A 320 18.30 -5.13 3.02
C GLY A 320 17.02 -5.79 3.50
N LEU A 321 16.60 -5.44 4.70
CA LEU A 321 15.35 -5.93 5.27
C LEU A 321 14.13 -5.26 4.64
N ILE A 322 14.28 -4.03 4.21
CA ILE A 322 13.24 -3.25 3.53
C ILE A 322 13.46 -3.35 2.01
N PRO A 323 12.45 -3.76 1.22
CA PRO A 323 12.54 -3.84 -0.24
C PRO A 323 12.81 -2.50 -0.94
N ASP A 324 13.27 -2.56 -2.20
CA ASP A 324 13.40 -1.40 -3.08
C ASP A 324 12.00 -0.83 -3.44
N GLY A 325 11.95 0.45 -3.77
CA GLY A 325 10.74 1.14 -4.25
C GLY A 325 9.82 1.68 -3.16
N LEU A 326 10.11 1.40 -1.88
CA LEU A 326 9.38 1.98 -0.76
C LEU A 326 9.85 3.42 -0.47
N THR A 327 8.92 4.28 -0.10
CA THR A 327 9.21 5.67 0.22
C THR A 327 8.89 6.00 1.67
N VAL A 328 9.62 6.96 2.22
CA VAL A 328 9.32 7.62 3.49
C VAL A 328 9.11 9.09 3.19
N ASP A 329 7.90 9.57 3.42
CA ASP A 329 7.57 10.97 3.18
C ASP A 329 7.93 11.43 1.74
N GLY A 330 7.70 10.55 0.75
CA GLY A 330 8.01 10.80 -0.66
C GLY A 330 9.49 10.67 -1.05
N ILE A 331 10.36 10.32 -0.10
CA ILE A 331 11.79 10.08 -0.34
C ILE A 331 12.00 8.58 -0.58
N ASP A 332 12.68 8.20 -1.64
CA ASP A 332 13.09 6.81 -1.86
C ASP A 332 13.96 6.34 -0.69
N TYR A 333 13.42 5.38 0.07
CA TYR A 333 14.08 4.93 1.30
C TYR A 333 15.41 4.26 1.04
N ARG A 334 15.48 3.38 0.03
CA ARG A 334 16.70 2.63 -0.25
C ARG A 334 17.82 3.54 -0.75
N GLN A 335 17.48 4.54 -1.55
CA GLN A 335 18.44 5.55 -1.98
C GLN A 335 18.95 6.39 -0.79
N ALA A 336 18.06 6.77 0.13
CA ALA A 336 18.43 7.57 1.31
C ALA A 336 19.19 6.76 2.37
N ALA A 337 18.82 5.50 2.59
CA ALA A 337 19.46 4.61 3.57
C ALA A 337 20.84 4.13 3.12
N GLY A 338 21.07 4.05 1.80
CA GLY A 338 22.28 3.49 1.22
C GLY A 338 22.42 1.98 1.46
N ASP A 339 23.64 1.47 1.40
CA ASP A 339 23.92 0.07 1.75
C ASP A 339 23.88 -0.10 3.26
N VAL A 340 22.93 -0.91 3.73
CA VAL A 340 22.73 -1.22 5.15
C VAL A 340 23.27 -2.59 5.54
N ARG A 341 23.72 -3.40 4.57
CA ARG A 341 24.21 -4.75 4.83
C ARG A 341 25.57 -4.69 5.50
N PRO A 342 25.73 -5.31 6.69
CA PRO A 342 27.04 -5.38 7.35
C PRO A 342 27.95 -6.32 6.57
N ALA A 343 29.25 -6.04 6.60
CA ALA A 343 30.25 -7.04 6.25
C ALA A 343 30.24 -8.13 7.34
N LEU A 344 29.69 -9.29 7.01
CA LEU A 344 29.70 -10.43 7.91
C LEU A 344 31.13 -10.95 8.06
N GLY A 345 31.55 -11.28 9.30
CA GLY A 345 32.84 -11.82 9.60
C GLY A 345 33.01 -13.27 9.14
N ASP A 346 34.23 -13.82 9.33
CA ASP A 346 34.49 -15.24 9.08
C ASP A 346 33.60 -16.11 9.98
N PRO A 347 32.78 -17.03 9.44
CA PRO A 347 31.79 -17.76 10.23
C PRO A 347 32.40 -18.63 11.32
N ARG A 348 33.56 -19.23 11.06
CA ARG A 348 34.25 -20.07 12.07
C ARG A 348 34.81 -19.27 13.23
N SER A 349 35.40 -18.12 12.93
CA SER A 349 35.95 -17.22 13.96
C SER A 349 34.82 -16.70 14.88
N LEU A 350 33.67 -16.33 14.31
CA LEU A 350 32.50 -15.91 15.06
C LEU A 350 31.92 -17.04 15.90
N TYR A 351 31.88 -18.27 15.38
CA TYR A 351 31.41 -19.44 16.12
C TYR A 351 32.32 -19.77 17.29
N ILE A 352 33.64 -19.67 17.10
CA ILE A 352 34.63 -19.86 18.19
C ILE A 352 34.42 -18.79 19.26
N ALA A 353 34.21 -17.51 18.88
CA ALA A 353 33.96 -16.44 19.83
C ALA A 353 32.66 -16.67 20.63
N ALA A 354 31.57 -17.13 19.99
CA ALA A 354 30.35 -17.51 20.67
C ALA A 354 30.58 -18.63 21.69
N ARG A 355 31.33 -19.66 21.31
CA ARG A 355 31.68 -20.77 22.20
C ARG A 355 32.54 -20.32 23.39
N ASP A 356 33.52 -19.46 23.15
CA ASP A 356 34.37 -18.90 24.21
C ASP A 356 33.56 -17.97 25.13
N GLY A 357 32.48 -17.39 24.64
CA GLY A 357 31.47 -16.65 25.38
C GLY A 357 30.48 -17.52 26.18
N GLY A 358 30.60 -18.86 26.12
CA GLY A 358 29.79 -19.79 26.92
C GLY A 358 28.66 -20.50 26.20
N VAL A 359 28.58 -20.40 24.86
CA VAL A 359 27.62 -21.18 24.06
C VAL A 359 28.18 -22.55 23.74
N PHE A 360 27.54 -23.63 24.20
CA PHE A 360 28.02 -25.00 24.07
C PHE A 360 27.15 -25.85 23.16
N PRO A 361 27.72 -26.88 22.46
CA PRO A 361 26.98 -27.78 21.57
C PRO A 361 25.81 -28.51 22.25
N ALA A 362 25.85 -28.73 23.56
CA ALA A 362 24.78 -29.35 24.30
C ALA A 362 23.47 -28.53 24.29
N ASP A 363 23.59 -27.21 24.06
CA ASP A 363 22.47 -26.27 23.99
C ASP A 363 21.72 -26.35 22.65
N PHE A 364 22.32 -27.01 21.63
CA PHE A 364 21.74 -27.13 20.28
C PHE A 364 20.75 -28.30 20.11
N GLY A 365 20.45 -29.06 21.14
CA GLY A 365 19.70 -30.35 21.04
C GLY A 365 18.28 -30.31 20.54
N ARG A 366 17.69 -29.12 20.28
CA ARG A 366 16.30 -28.96 19.80
C ARG A 366 16.14 -27.73 18.92
N ILE A 367 17.13 -27.45 18.06
CA ILE A 367 17.03 -26.31 17.15
C ILE A 367 16.43 -26.79 15.84
N SER A 368 15.43 -26.07 15.36
CA SER A 368 14.85 -26.25 14.04
C SER A 368 14.85 -24.94 13.26
N LEU A 369 14.92 -25.07 11.93
CA LEU A 369 14.64 -24.02 10.98
C LEU A 369 13.19 -24.18 10.53
N LEU A 370 12.35 -23.28 11.01
CA LEU A 370 10.91 -23.24 10.74
C LEU A 370 10.63 -22.46 9.46
N LEU A 371 9.77 -22.96 8.58
CA LEU A 371 9.29 -22.26 7.39
C LEU A 371 7.85 -22.68 7.05
N PRO A 372 7.07 -21.84 6.35
CA PRO A 372 5.73 -22.21 5.91
C PRO A 372 5.77 -23.10 4.66
N SER A 373 4.93 -24.13 4.64
CA SER A 373 4.73 -24.98 3.47
C SER A 373 4.24 -24.16 2.28
N GLY A 374 4.67 -24.56 1.08
CA GLY A 374 4.29 -23.87 -0.16
C GLY A 374 4.98 -22.50 -0.38
N SER A 375 5.93 -22.11 0.45
CA SER A 375 6.69 -20.85 0.27
C SER A 375 7.62 -20.84 -0.94
N GLY A 376 7.97 -22.02 -1.49
CA GLY A 376 8.99 -22.14 -2.54
C GLY A 376 10.43 -22.01 -2.02
N LEU A 377 10.64 -22.10 -0.70
CA LEU A 377 11.95 -21.88 -0.05
C LEU A 377 12.54 -23.13 0.60
N SER A 378 11.98 -24.32 0.37
CA SER A 378 12.46 -25.58 0.93
C SER A 378 13.90 -25.86 0.53
N ASP A 379 14.26 -25.69 -0.74
CA ASP A 379 15.63 -25.88 -1.25
C ASP A 379 16.61 -24.89 -0.60
N ALA A 380 16.19 -23.65 -0.41
CA ALA A 380 17.01 -22.64 0.27
C ALA A 380 17.25 -23.01 1.74
N ALA A 381 16.24 -23.53 2.44
CA ALA A 381 16.39 -24.01 3.81
C ALA A 381 17.34 -25.20 3.91
N GLU A 382 17.33 -26.12 2.94
CA GLU A 382 18.28 -27.24 2.86
C GLU A 382 19.71 -26.77 2.56
N GLN A 383 19.91 -25.79 1.68
CA GLN A 383 21.21 -25.19 1.41
C GLN A 383 21.80 -24.54 2.66
N ILE A 384 20.99 -23.78 3.40
CA ILE A 384 21.38 -23.14 4.66
C ILE A 384 21.80 -24.20 5.68
N ASN A 385 20.99 -25.24 5.88
CA ASN A 385 21.28 -26.31 6.82
C ASN A 385 22.57 -27.09 6.45
N SER A 386 22.78 -27.34 5.16
CA SER A 386 24.01 -27.96 4.63
C SER A 386 25.23 -27.09 4.88
N ALA A 387 25.09 -25.75 4.76
CA ALA A 387 26.20 -24.84 5.08
C ALA A 387 26.56 -24.87 6.57
N TRP A 388 25.59 -24.88 7.47
CA TRP A 388 25.84 -25.00 8.91
C TRP A 388 26.47 -26.32 9.29
N GLN A 389 26.07 -27.42 8.64
CA GLN A 389 26.72 -28.72 8.84
C GLN A 389 28.18 -28.69 8.39
N LYS A 390 28.47 -28.13 7.24
CA LYS A 390 29.82 -28.03 6.67
C LYS A 390 30.74 -27.14 7.50
N GLU A 391 30.26 -25.99 7.94
CA GLU A 391 31.07 -24.99 8.64
C GLU A 391 31.26 -25.30 10.14
N PHE A 392 30.20 -25.81 10.80
CA PHE A 392 30.17 -25.94 12.25
C PHE A 392 29.95 -27.39 12.74
N SER A 393 29.71 -28.33 11.83
CA SER A 393 29.21 -29.69 12.16
C SER A 393 27.89 -29.68 12.93
N LEU A 394 27.05 -28.65 12.69
CA LEU A 394 25.68 -28.50 13.21
C LEU A 394 24.68 -28.87 12.13
N PHE A 395 23.72 -29.70 12.48
CA PHE A 395 22.64 -30.08 11.62
C PHE A 395 21.33 -29.88 12.38
N PHE A 396 20.50 -28.96 11.89
CA PHE A 396 19.19 -28.67 12.49
C PHE A 396 18.08 -29.34 11.69
N SER A 397 16.98 -29.65 12.36
CA SER A 397 15.79 -30.11 11.64
C SER A 397 15.18 -28.96 10.85
N VAL A 398 14.72 -29.24 9.64
CA VAL A 398 13.88 -28.33 8.86
C VAL A 398 12.42 -28.71 9.12
N GLU A 399 11.62 -27.75 9.58
CA GLU A 399 10.21 -27.95 9.90
C GLU A 399 9.36 -27.11 8.98
N GLU A 400 8.69 -27.75 8.01
CA GLU A 400 7.68 -27.12 7.18
C GLU A 400 6.29 -27.35 7.81
N VAL A 401 5.59 -26.26 8.07
CA VAL A 401 4.25 -26.29 8.66
C VAL A 401 3.26 -25.49 7.83
N GLU A 402 1.97 -25.78 8.00
CA GLU A 402 0.93 -25.01 7.31
C GLU A 402 1.02 -23.51 7.65
N PRO A 403 0.69 -22.60 6.73
CA PRO A 403 0.84 -21.15 6.92
C PRO A 403 0.16 -20.61 8.19
N GLU A 404 -1.00 -21.12 8.56
CA GLU A 404 -1.71 -20.72 9.80
C GLU A 404 -0.95 -21.12 11.06
N GLU A 405 -0.39 -22.34 11.10
CA GLU A 405 0.42 -22.81 12.23
C GLU A 405 1.77 -22.06 12.27
N PHE A 406 2.36 -21.79 11.12
CA PHE A 406 3.58 -20.98 11.01
C PHE A 406 3.37 -19.60 11.65
N GLN A 407 2.31 -18.91 11.24
CA GLN A 407 2.01 -17.56 11.74
C GLN A 407 1.79 -17.56 13.26
N LYS A 408 1.01 -18.53 13.75
CA LYS A 408 0.76 -18.69 15.19
C LYS A 408 2.04 -18.93 16.00
N ARG A 409 2.93 -19.79 15.51
CA ARG A 409 4.22 -20.06 16.16
C ARG A 409 5.15 -18.84 16.13
N LEU A 410 5.13 -18.11 15.03
CA LEU A 410 5.91 -16.89 14.89
C LEU A 410 5.45 -15.82 15.89
N GLU A 411 4.15 -15.58 16.00
CA GLU A 411 3.55 -14.61 16.93
C GLU A 411 3.73 -14.99 18.41
N SER A 412 3.67 -16.28 18.72
CA SER A 412 3.88 -16.76 20.09
C SER A 412 5.35 -16.88 20.49
N GLY A 413 6.30 -16.71 19.54
CA GLY A 413 7.73 -16.95 19.76
C GLY A 413 8.09 -18.43 19.92
N ASP A 414 7.22 -19.36 19.49
CA ASP A 414 7.45 -20.80 19.55
C ASP A 414 8.28 -21.29 18.35
N TYR A 415 9.46 -20.75 18.21
CA TYR A 415 10.47 -21.13 17.22
C TYR A 415 11.87 -20.83 17.75
N THR A 416 12.89 -21.41 17.12
CA THR A 416 14.30 -21.12 17.41
C THR A 416 14.93 -20.30 16.29
N ILE A 417 14.82 -20.76 15.05
CA ILE A 417 15.16 -20.02 13.82
C ILE A 417 13.97 -20.15 12.89
N ALA A 418 13.60 -19.07 12.21
CA ALA A 418 12.58 -19.10 11.19
C ALA A 418 13.07 -18.48 9.88
N LEU A 419 12.74 -19.09 8.75
CA LEU A 419 12.80 -18.44 7.45
C LEU A 419 11.42 -17.81 7.19
N ALA A 420 11.32 -16.52 7.44
CA ALA A 420 10.05 -15.81 7.59
C ALA A 420 9.96 -14.55 6.73
N PRO A 421 8.77 -14.18 6.28
CA PRO A 421 8.54 -12.92 5.58
C PRO A 421 8.54 -11.74 6.58
N VAL A 422 9.28 -10.69 6.25
CA VAL A 422 9.17 -9.37 6.88
C VAL A 422 8.42 -8.49 5.90
N GLN A 423 7.22 -8.07 6.27
CA GLN A 423 6.32 -7.33 5.39
C GLN A 423 6.26 -5.86 5.76
N ALA A 424 6.35 -5.00 4.76
CA ALA A 424 6.06 -3.58 4.87
C ALA A 424 4.59 -3.33 4.47
N GLU A 425 3.66 -3.69 5.35
CA GLU A 425 2.23 -3.54 5.11
C GLU A 425 1.89 -2.08 4.76
N GLY A 426 1.12 -1.89 3.69
CA GLY A 426 0.77 -0.56 3.18
C GLY A 426 1.98 0.32 2.86
N GLY A 427 3.14 -0.29 2.56
CA GLY A 427 4.40 0.43 2.32
C GLY A 427 5.06 1.02 3.56
N SER A 428 4.54 0.70 4.76
CA SER A 428 5.05 1.29 6.00
C SER A 428 6.35 0.63 6.46
N ILE A 429 7.46 1.32 6.23
CA ILE A 429 8.78 0.92 6.72
C ILE A 429 8.83 0.92 8.25
N TYR A 430 8.16 1.89 8.87
CA TYR A 430 8.01 1.92 10.33
C TYR A 430 7.34 0.65 10.85
N ALA A 431 6.23 0.21 10.23
CA ALA A 431 5.51 -1.00 10.66
C ALA A 431 6.40 -2.25 10.49
N ALA A 432 7.14 -2.37 9.39
CA ALA A 432 8.07 -3.47 9.17
C ALA A 432 9.16 -3.57 10.25
N LEU A 433 9.72 -2.43 10.66
CA LEU A 433 10.74 -2.41 11.71
C LEU A 433 10.14 -2.53 13.11
N ALA A 434 8.95 -1.98 13.34
CA ALA A 434 8.29 -2.04 14.66
C ALA A 434 8.03 -3.47 15.15
N GLN A 435 7.86 -4.45 14.25
CA GLN A 435 7.68 -5.86 14.59
C GLN A 435 8.81 -6.44 15.46
N PHE A 436 10.02 -5.87 15.38
CA PHE A 436 11.18 -6.30 16.18
C PHE A 436 11.27 -5.62 17.55
N SER A 437 10.46 -4.61 17.79
CA SER A 437 10.40 -3.90 19.07
C SER A 437 9.50 -4.64 20.06
N PRO A 438 9.84 -4.66 21.36
CA PRO A 438 8.96 -5.25 22.39
C PRO A 438 7.55 -4.66 22.41
N THR A 439 7.39 -3.40 22.03
CA THR A 439 6.09 -2.71 21.96
C THR A 439 5.33 -2.98 20.66
N GLY A 440 6.00 -3.46 19.62
CA GLY A 440 5.43 -3.73 18.30
C GLY A 440 5.18 -5.22 18.00
N GLY A 441 5.20 -6.09 19.03
CA GLY A 441 4.97 -7.52 18.88
C GLY A 441 6.15 -8.40 19.29
N GLY A 442 7.36 -7.86 19.30
CA GLY A 442 8.55 -8.57 19.80
C GLY A 442 8.88 -9.84 19.02
N LEU A 443 8.70 -9.82 17.69
CA LEU A 443 8.78 -10.97 16.79
C LEU A 443 9.95 -11.94 17.06
N THR A 444 11.11 -11.41 17.44
CA THR A 444 12.33 -12.19 17.73
C THR A 444 12.72 -12.20 19.19
N GLY A 445 11.94 -11.60 20.07
CA GLY A 445 12.35 -11.38 21.47
C GLY A 445 13.52 -10.40 21.61
N TYR A 446 13.90 -9.72 20.54
CA TYR A 446 14.97 -8.71 20.56
C TYR A 446 14.55 -7.50 21.41
N SER A 447 15.44 -7.08 22.31
CA SER A 447 15.21 -5.94 23.19
C SER A 447 16.50 -5.13 23.30
N ASP A 448 16.45 -3.90 22.75
CA ASP A 448 17.55 -2.95 22.77
C ASP A 448 17.01 -1.52 22.98
N ALA A 449 17.62 -0.79 23.90
CA ALA A 449 17.17 0.55 24.28
C ALA A 449 17.42 1.59 23.18
N LEU A 450 18.55 1.47 22.46
CA LEU A 450 18.89 2.39 21.37
C LEU A 450 17.91 2.18 20.21
N TYR A 451 17.65 0.92 19.83
CA TYR A 451 16.67 0.56 18.81
C TYR A 451 15.30 1.15 19.11
N THR A 452 14.80 0.89 20.33
CA THR A 452 13.48 1.40 20.77
C THR A 452 13.42 2.93 20.76
N THR A 453 14.49 3.60 21.16
CA THR A 453 14.57 5.06 21.16
C THR A 453 14.56 5.63 19.73
N GLN A 454 15.34 5.06 18.82
CA GLN A 454 15.41 5.50 17.41
C GLN A 454 14.08 5.26 16.69
N LEU A 455 13.49 4.09 16.89
CA LEU A 455 12.19 3.75 16.31
C LEU A 455 11.09 4.71 16.80
N SER A 456 11.04 4.97 18.12
CA SER A 456 10.07 5.91 18.69
C SER A 456 10.29 7.35 18.18
N ALA A 457 11.53 7.79 18.05
CA ALA A 457 11.85 9.10 17.49
C ALA A 457 11.43 9.20 16.01
N SER A 458 11.54 8.12 15.24
CA SER A 458 11.12 8.09 13.82
C SER A 458 9.61 8.26 13.63
N ALA A 459 8.80 7.92 14.64
CA ALA A 459 7.35 8.08 14.58
C ALA A 459 6.91 9.55 14.51
N THR A 460 7.70 10.47 15.07
CA THR A 460 7.42 11.91 15.11
C THR A 460 8.33 12.74 14.20
N ALA A 461 9.39 12.13 13.65
CA ALA A 461 10.28 12.78 12.69
C ALA A 461 9.65 12.77 11.28
N THR A 462 10.15 13.65 10.40
CA THR A 462 9.70 13.77 9.01
C THR A 462 10.88 13.80 8.05
N GLY A 463 10.61 13.51 6.78
CA GLY A 463 11.56 13.66 5.68
C GLY A 463 12.85 12.86 5.88
N SER A 464 13.99 13.46 5.56
CA SER A 464 15.30 12.82 5.62
C SER A 464 15.71 12.39 7.04
N THR A 465 15.24 13.10 8.08
CA THR A 465 15.49 12.72 9.48
C THR A 465 14.78 11.40 9.81
N ARG A 466 13.54 11.25 9.40
CA ARG A 466 12.79 9.99 9.55
C ARG A 466 13.46 8.84 8.81
N CYS A 467 13.85 9.06 7.55
CA CYS A 467 14.62 8.09 6.78
C CYS A 467 15.88 7.64 7.51
N SER A 468 16.66 8.58 8.04
CA SER A 468 17.92 8.29 8.74
C SER A 468 17.71 7.46 10.01
N LEU A 469 16.68 7.76 10.80
CA LEU A 469 16.34 7.01 12.01
C LEU A 469 15.88 5.58 11.69
N LEU A 470 15.03 5.41 10.67
CA LEU A 470 14.59 4.08 10.21
C LEU A 470 15.76 3.27 9.64
N ALA A 471 16.66 3.90 8.87
CA ALA A 471 17.86 3.26 8.36
C ALA A 471 18.82 2.83 9.47
N ALA A 472 18.91 3.60 10.55
CA ALA A 472 19.69 3.21 11.72
C ALA A 472 19.08 1.99 12.43
N CYS A 473 17.75 1.93 12.55
CA CYS A 473 17.04 0.77 13.08
C CYS A 473 17.28 -0.48 12.21
N GLU A 474 17.12 -0.37 10.90
CA GLU A 474 17.39 -1.47 9.96
C GLU A 474 18.82 -1.97 10.09
N ARG A 475 19.79 -1.07 10.03
CA ARG A 475 21.22 -1.40 10.15
C ARG A 475 21.52 -2.13 11.46
N GLN A 476 20.95 -1.70 12.56
CA GLN A 476 21.17 -2.34 13.86
C GLN A 476 20.65 -3.79 13.90
N LEU A 477 19.48 -4.07 13.32
CA LEU A 477 18.96 -5.45 13.21
C LEU A 477 19.90 -6.34 12.39
N LEU A 478 20.42 -5.80 11.29
CA LEU A 478 21.32 -6.54 10.39
C LEU A 478 22.69 -6.75 11.00
N GLU A 479 23.29 -5.72 11.61
CA GLU A 479 24.60 -5.80 12.28
C GLU A 479 24.58 -6.81 13.43
N GLN A 480 23.48 -6.88 14.16
CA GLN A 480 23.33 -7.85 15.25
C GLN A 480 22.77 -9.20 14.79
N ALA A 481 22.57 -9.38 13.49
CA ALA A 481 21.99 -10.58 12.88
C ALA A 481 20.70 -11.05 13.59
N VAL A 482 19.84 -10.11 13.98
CA VAL A 482 18.50 -10.40 14.52
C VAL A 482 17.58 -10.86 13.39
N ALA A 483 17.68 -10.18 12.26
CA ALA A 483 17.04 -10.54 10.99
C ALA A 483 18.12 -10.51 9.89
N VAL A 484 18.15 -11.54 9.05
CA VAL A 484 19.14 -11.69 7.97
C VAL A 484 18.39 -11.80 6.65
N PRO A 485 18.30 -10.72 5.87
CA PRO A 485 17.57 -10.72 4.60
C PRO A 485 18.26 -11.62 3.58
N LEU A 486 17.47 -12.47 2.94
CA LEU A 486 17.95 -13.39 1.90
C LEU A 486 17.33 -13.03 0.54
N PHE A 487 16.00 -12.93 0.48
CA PHE A 487 15.28 -12.72 -0.77
C PHE A 487 14.19 -11.66 -0.62
N THR A 488 13.98 -10.85 -1.67
CA THR A 488 12.76 -10.07 -1.83
C THR A 488 11.77 -10.85 -2.70
N GLN A 489 10.53 -10.97 -2.23
CA GLN A 489 9.44 -11.58 -3.02
C GLN A 489 8.97 -10.59 -4.06
N GLN A 490 8.99 -11.02 -5.33
CA GLN A 490 8.57 -10.21 -6.45
C GLN A 490 7.07 -10.36 -6.70
N LYS A 491 6.35 -9.26 -6.72
CA LYS A 491 4.95 -9.17 -7.12
C LYS A 491 4.85 -8.35 -8.39
N ARG A 492 3.83 -8.56 -9.19
CA ARG A 492 3.64 -7.85 -10.46
C ARG A 492 2.21 -7.38 -10.62
N LEU A 493 2.05 -6.20 -11.19
CA LEU A 493 0.82 -5.81 -11.86
C LEU A 493 0.97 -6.21 -13.33
N LEU A 494 0.17 -7.14 -13.80
CA LEU A 494 0.06 -7.49 -15.22
C LEU A 494 -0.95 -6.57 -15.90
N LEU A 495 -0.64 -6.14 -17.11
CA LEU A 495 -1.47 -5.22 -17.90
C LEU A 495 -1.80 -5.84 -19.27
N ALA A 496 -3.02 -5.63 -19.74
CA ALA A 496 -3.36 -5.88 -21.13
C ALA A 496 -2.47 -5.03 -22.06
N ASN A 497 -2.15 -5.60 -23.21
CA ASN A 497 -1.28 -4.93 -24.18
C ASN A 497 -1.85 -3.56 -24.58
N GLY A 498 -0.96 -2.58 -24.71
CA GLY A 498 -1.30 -1.23 -25.15
C GLY A 498 -1.76 -0.27 -24.03
N ILE A 499 -1.87 -0.72 -22.79
CA ILE A 499 -2.18 0.17 -21.64
C ILE A 499 -0.92 1.00 -21.31
N LYS A 500 -1.11 2.32 -21.22
CA LYS A 500 -0.07 3.31 -20.83
C LYS A 500 -0.69 4.36 -19.92
N GLY A 501 0.14 5.09 -19.17
CA GLY A 501 -0.30 6.24 -18.38
C GLY A 501 -1.15 5.86 -17.15
N LEU A 502 -1.16 4.59 -16.74
CA LEU A 502 -1.76 4.17 -15.48
C LEU A 502 -0.94 4.68 -14.31
N VAL A 503 -1.59 5.27 -13.30
CA VAL A 503 -0.97 5.55 -12.00
C VAL A 503 -1.36 4.40 -11.07
N PHE A 504 -0.34 3.71 -10.57
CA PHE A 504 -0.51 2.56 -9.69
C PHE A 504 0.49 2.67 -8.54
N ASP A 505 -0.01 2.56 -7.31
CA ASP A 505 0.80 2.42 -6.11
C ASP A 505 0.47 1.07 -5.45
N PRO A 506 1.40 0.12 -5.45
CA PRO A 506 1.15 -1.21 -4.87
C PRO A 506 1.04 -1.20 -3.35
N PHE A 507 1.50 -0.13 -2.69
CA PHE A 507 1.55 0.00 -1.23
C PHE A 507 0.37 0.77 -0.67
N GLY A 508 -0.36 1.47 -1.53
CA GLY A 508 -1.65 2.07 -1.24
C GLY A 508 -2.71 1.52 -2.19
N PRO A 509 -3.99 1.65 -1.90
CA PRO A 509 -5.04 1.24 -2.83
C PRO A 509 -5.19 2.24 -3.99
N VAL A 510 -4.06 2.62 -4.63
CA VAL A 510 -4.03 3.61 -5.71
C VAL A 510 -4.07 2.92 -7.06
N LEU A 511 -5.16 3.13 -7.79
CA LEU A 511 -5.33 2.77 -9.20
C LEU A 511 -6.07 3.90 -9.90
N ASP A 512 -5.32 4.83 -10.49
CA ASP A 512 -5.90 5.97 -11.19
C ASP A 512 -5.73 5.83 -12.71
N VAL A 513 -6.85 5.79 -13.42
CA VAL A 513 -6.90 5.64 -14.88
C VAL A 513 -7.12 6.97 -15.60
N THR A 514 -7.02 8.11 -14.90
CA THR A 514 -7.26 9.44 -15.47
C THR A 514 -6.37 9.74 -16.68
N TYR A 515 -5.11 9.35 -16.62
CA TYR A 515 -4.15 9.51 -17.72
C TYR A 515 -4.02 8.25 -18.59
N ALA A 516 -4.69 7.17 -18.22
CA ALA A 516 -4.52 5.90 -18.90
C ALA A 516 -5.08 5.95 -20.33
N THR A 517 -4.33 5.36 -21.26
CA THR A 517 -4.71 5.19 -22.68
C THR A 517 -4.61 3.71 -23.05
N LYS A 518 -5.32 3.32 -24.11
CA LYS A 518 -5.23 1.98 -24.70
C LYS A 518 -4.96 2.13 -26.19
N SER A 519 -3.80 1.71 -26.66
CA SER A 519 -3.36 1.83 -28.07
C SER A 519 -3.38 0.48 -28.79
#